data_60ff90b55ae96ca138c610852b79d212
#
_entry.id   60ff90b55ae96ca138c610852b79d212
#
_cell.length_a   1.000
_cell.length_b   1.000
_cell.length_c   1.000
_cell.angle_alpha   90.00
_cell.angle_beta   90.00
_cell.angle_gamma   90.00
#
_symmetry.space_group_name_H-M   'P 1'
#
loop_
_entity.id
_entity.type
_entity.pdbx_description
1 polymer ?
#
loop_
_entity_poly.entity_id
_entity_poly.type
_entity_poly.pdbx_seq_one_letter_code
_entity_poly.pdbx_strand_id
1 'polypeptide(L)'
;LRRQRQMCIRDRLYEALLEQLIGHLGPLQDSAAALAELDVLSNLAERALNLDLNRPRFVDEPCMLIEQGRHPVVEQVLTTPFVANDLKLDDATRMLIITGPNMGGKSTYMRQTALIVLLAHIGSFVPAARCELSMVDRIFTRIGSSDDLAGGRSTFMVEMSETANILHNASDRSLVLMDEVGRGTSTFDGLSLAWAAAEQLASLRAYTLFATHYFELTVLPESQPAVANVHLNATEHNERIVFLHHVLPGPASQSYGLAVAQLAGVPGPVILRAREHLARLETTSLPHDLPPQAPGQPAAPMQSDLFASLPHPVLEELQLVDPDDLSPRKALELLYAWKARV
;
A
#
# COMPACT_ATOMS: atom_id res chain seq x y z
N LEU A 1 -70.90 4.48 -14.70
CA LEU A 1 -71.37 3.27 -13.99
C LEU A 1 -70.66 1.99 -14.44
N ARG A 2 -70.48 1.69 -15.76
CA ARG A 2 -69.83 0.44 -16.24
C ARG A 2 -68.33 0.37 -15.92
N ARG A 3 -67.61 1.48 -16.10
CA ARG A 3 -66.13 1.59 -15.76
C ARG A 3 -65.90 1.49 -14.24
N GLN A 4 -66.74 2.09 -13.42
CA GLN A 4 -66.64 2.00 -11.95
C GLN A 4 -66.89 0.58 -11.45
N ARG A 5 -67.88 -0.14 -12.00
CA ARG A 5 -68.10 -1.55 -11.65
C ARG A 5 -66.91 -2.44 -12.04
N GLN A 6 -66.33 -2.21 -13.22
CA GLN A 6 -65.14 -2.98 -13.63
C GLN A 6 -63.91 -2.71 -12.72
N MET A 7 -63.75 -1.47 -12.26
CA MET A 7 -62.69 -1.11 -11.33
C MET A 7 -62.84 -1.79 -9.95
N CYS A 8 -64.05 -1.74 -9.37
CA CYS A 8 -64.34 -2.42 -8.11
C CYS A 8 -64.21 -3.96 -8.19
N ILE A 9 -64.55 -4.57 -9.34
CA ILE A 9 -64.36 -6.02 -9.52
C ILE A 9 -62.87 -6.36 -9.63
N ARG A 10 -62.11 -5.58 -10.34
CA ARG A 10 -60.66 -5.76 -10.45
C ARG A 10 -59.99 -5.65 -9.10
N ASP A 11 -60.31 -4.61 -8.33
CA ASP A 11 -59.69 -4.35 -7.04
C ASP A 11 -59.99 -5.47 -6.04
N ARG A 12 -61.24 -5.96 -6.02
CA ARG A 12 -61.65 -7.09 -5.17
C ARG A 12 -60.95 -8.41 -5.59
N LEU A 13 -60.78 -8.65 -6.88
CA LEU A 13 -60.05 -9.84 -7.35
C LEU A 13 -58.57 -9.76 -7.02
N TYR A 14 -57.98 -8.57 -7.08
CA TYR A 14 -56.62 -8.32 -6.71
C TYR A 14 -56.41 -8.54 -5.20
N GLU A 15 -57.29 -7.98 -4.35
CA GLU A 15 -57.23 -8.20 -2.90
C GLU A 15 -57.37 -9.69 -2.54
N ALA A 16 -58.33 -10.40 -3.16
CA ALA A 16 -58.49 -11.83 -2.95
C ALA A 16 -57.25 -12.65 -3.39
N LEU A 17 -56.58 -12.23 -4.48
CA LEU A 17 -55.35 -12.84 -4.91
C LEU A 17 -54.22 -12.59 -3.90
N LEU A 18 -54.09 -11.36 -3.40
CA LEU A 18 -53.09 -11.03 -2.36
C LEU A 18 -53.33 -11.84 -1.08
N GLU A 19 -54.56 -12.00 -0.62
CA GLU A 19 -54.88 -12.84 0.53
C GLU A 19 -54.47 -14.30 0.33
N GLN A 20 -54.68 -14.85 -0.88
CA GLN A 20 -54.23 -16.21 -1.22
C GLN A 20 -52.72 -16.30 -1.22
N LEU A 21 -52.02 -15.31 -1.80
CA LEU A 21 -50.55 -15.31 -1.84
C LEU A 21 -49.93 -15.16 -0.44
N ILE A 22 -50.53 -14.37 0.45
CA ILE A 22 -50.11 -14.21 1.84
C ILE A 22 -50.10 -15.59 2.56
N GLY A 23 -51.15 -16.41 2.30
CA GLY A 23 -51.23 -17.75 2.84
C GLY A 23 -50.11 -18.72 2.40
N HIS A 24 -49.43 -18.40 1.27
CA HIS A 24 -48.31 -19.17 0.73
C HIS A 24 -46.95 -18.44 0.86
N LEU A 25 -46.91 -17.33 1.60
CA LEU A 25 -45.74 -16.46 1.67
C LEU A 25 -44.47 -17.23 2.20
N GLY A 26 -44.62 -18.06 3.23
CA GLY A 26 -43.54 -18.87 3.76
C GLY A 26 -42.90 -19.77 2.70
N PRO A 27 -43.67 -20.70 2.08
CA PRO A 27 -43.12 -21.56 1.01
C PRO A 27 -42.53 -20.79 -0.19
N LEU A 28 -43.07 -19.61 -0.53
CA LEU A 28 -42.53 -18.76 -1.59
C LEU A 28 -41.19 -18.15 -1.20
N GLN A 29 -41.07 -17.69 0.04
CA GLN A 29 -39.79 -17.18 0.56
C GLN A 29 -38.72 -18.29 0.62
N ASP A 30 -39.06 -19.48 1.10
CA ASP A 30 -38.14 -20.64 1.14
C ASP A 30 -37.70 -21.03 -0.28
N SER A 31 -38.60 -21.04 -1.23
CA SER A 31 -38.29 -21.33 -2.64
C SER A 31 -37.38 -20.26 -3.24
N ALA A 32 -37.64 -18.99 -2.96
CA ALA A 32 -36.82 -17.89 -3.43
C ALA A 32 -35.41 -17.95 -2.84
N ALA A 33 -35.28 -18.27 -1.54
CA ALA A 33 -34.00 -18.44 -0.88
C ALA A 33 -33.19 -19.60 -1.48
N ALA A 34 -33.84 -20.76 -1.69
CA ALA A 34 -33.20 -21.93 -2.30
C ALA A 34 -32.72 -21.64 -3.75
N LEU A 35 -33.53 -20.93 -4.54
CA LEU A 35 -33.15 -20.54 -5.90
C LEU A 35 -31.98 -19.53 -5.90
N ALA A 36 -31.99 -18.56 -4.99
CA ALA A 36 -30.89 -17.61 -4.85
C ALA A 36 -29.57 -18.28 -4.45
N GLU A 37 -29.62 -19.24 -3.51
CA GLU A 37 -28.45 -20.02 -3.13
C GLU A 37 -27.93 -20.85 -4.31
N LEU A 38 -28.80 -21.54 -5.03
CA LEU A 38 -28.43 -22.33 -6.21
C LEU A 38 -27.80 -21.45 -7.30
N ASP A 39 -28.35 -20.27 -7.56
CA ASP A 39 -27.83 -19.32 -8.54
C ASP A 39 -26.40 -18.86 -8.16
N VAL A 40 -26.18 -18.47 -6.90
CA VAL A 40 -24.85 -18.08 -6.41
C VAL A 40 -23.84 -19.22 -6.52
N LEU A 41 -24.19 -20.44 -6.04
CA LEU A 41 -23.30 -21.59 -6.09
C LEU A 41 -22.97 -22.00 -7.53
N SER A 42 -23.95 -21.98 -8.42
CA SER A 42 -23.75 -22.27 -9.85
C SER A 42 -22.83 -21.23 -10.51
N ASN A 43 -23.02 -19.93 -10.21
CA ASN A 43 -22.17 -18.87 -10.72
C ASN A 43 -20.73 -19.00 -10.22
N LEU A 44 -20.53 -19.23 -8.92
CA LEU A 44 -19.19 -19.42 -8.34
C LEU A 44 -18.48 -20.65 -8.95
N ALA A 45 -19.20 -21.76 -9.16
CA ALA A 45 -18.64 -22.95 -9.80
C ALA A 45 -18.24 -22.69 -11.27
N GLU A 46 -19.11 -22.03 -12.03
CA GLU A 46 -18.81 -21.65 -13.42
C GLU A 46 -17.58 -20.71 -13.51
N ARG A 47 -17.51 -19.69 -12.62
CA ARG A 47 -16.35 -18.79 -12.57
C ARG A 47 -15.09 -19.53 -12.18
N ALA A 48 -15.15 -20.47 -11.25
CA ALA A 48 -13.99 -21.27 -10.85
C ALA A 48 -13.40 -22.06 -12.02
N LEU A 49 -14.25 -22.66 -12.85
CA LEU A 49 -13.81 -23.39 -14.05
C LEU A 49 -13.27 -22.46 -15.16
N ASN A 50 -14.01 -21.37 -15.45
CA ASN A 50 -13.67 -20.49 -16.57
C ASN A 50 -12.45 -19.60 -16.31
N LEU A 51 -12.15 -19.29 -15.05
CA LEU A 51 -11.06 -18.42 -14.64
C LEU A 51 -9.90 -19.16 -13.98
N ASP A 52 -9.90 -20.49 -14.01
CA ASP A 52 -8.87 -21.34 -13.41
C ASP A 52 -8.62 -20.95 -11.95
N LEU A 53 -9.68 -20.94 -11.14
CA LEU A 53 -9.61 -20.64 -9.72
C LEU A 53 -9.42 -21.92 -8.91
N ASN A 54 -8.68 -21.83 -7.82
CA ASN A 54 -8.41 -22.96 -6.93
C ASN A 54 -9.06 -22.76 -5.57
N ARG A 55 -9.34 -23.88 -4.87
CA ARG A 55 -9.98 -23.88 -3.57
C ARG A 55 -9.03 -23.33 -2.49
N PRO A 56 -9.39 -22.23 -1.78
CA PRO A 56 -8.62 -21.77 -0.63
C PRO A 56 -8.79 -22.70 0.57
N ARG A 57 -7.79 -22.74 1.45
CA ARG A 57 -7.83 -23.45 2.72
C ARG A 57 -7.77 -22.44 3.87
N PHE A 58 -8.68 -22.55 4.82
CA PHE A 58 -8.62 -21.78 6.07
C PHE A 58 -7.87 -22.57 7.13
N VAL A 59 -7.02 -21.88 7.90
CA VAL A 59 -6.20 -22.43 8.98
C VAL A 59 -6.37 -21.58 10.24
N ASP A 60 -6.15 -22.19 11.41
CA ASP A 60 -6.31 -21.50 12.70
C ASP A 60 -5.09 -20.65 13.07
N GLU A 61 -3.89 -21.09 12.66
CA GLU A 61 -2.66 -20.33 12.89
C GLU A 61 -2.61 -19.08 12.02
N PRO A 62 -1.98 -18.00 12.51
CA PRO A 62 -1.77 -16.78 11.74
C PRO A 62 -1.05 -17.05 10.41
N CYS A 63 -1.78 -16.99 9.31
CA CYS A 63 -1.28 -17.34 7.98
C CYS A 63 -2.01 -16.57 6.88
N MET A 64 -1.25 -16.04 5.95
CA MET A 64 -1.72 -15.56 4.65
C MET A 64 -0.70 -15.96 3.61
N LEU A 65 -0.86 -17.18 3.04
CA LEU A 65 -0.03 -17.74 2.00
C LEU A 65 -0.82 -17.77 0.70
N ILE A 66 -0.29 -17.09 -0.29
CA ILE A 66 -0.82 -17.07 -1.66
C ILE A 66 0.33 -17.41 -2.59
N GLU A 67 0.26 -18.52 -3.30
CA GLU A 67 1.24 -18.91 -4.30
C GLU A 67 0.67 -18.67 -5.69
N GLN A 68 1.45 -18.02 -6.56
CA GLN A 68 1.06 -17.65 -7.92
C GLN A 68 -0.28 -16.88 -7.97
N GLY A 69 -0.42 -15.89 -7.08
CA GLY A 69 -1.61 -15.02 -7.03
C GLY A 69 -1.74 -14.20 -8.32
N ARG A 70 -2.98 -14.09 -8.83
CA ARG A 70 -3.33 -13.34 -10.05
C ARG A 70 -4.39 -12.31 -9.75
N HIS A 71 -4.40 -11.19 -10.46
CA HIS A 71 -5.42 -10.18 -10.30
C HIS A 71 -6.63 -10.49 -11.19
N PRO A 72 -7.80 -10.86 -10.65
CA PRO A 72 -8.91 -11.43 -11.43
C PRO A 72 -9.46 -10.50 -12.53
N VAL A 73 -9.30 -9.19 -12.37
CA VAL A 73 -9.77 -8.21 -13.36
C VAL A 73 -8.65 -7.85 -14.34
N VAL A 74 -7.45 -7.53 -13.83
CA VAL A 74 -6.33 -7.08 -14.69
C VAL A 74 -5.92 -8.19 -15.66
N GLU A 75 -5.87 -9.44 -15.19
CA GLU A 75 -5.57 -10.60 -16.04
C GLU A 75 -6.51 -10.72 -17.25
N GLN A 76 -7.79 -10.38 -17.10
CA GLN A 76 -8.78 -10.49 -18.18
C GLN A 76 -8.69 -9.38 -19.24
N VAL A 77 -8.06 -8.25 -18.91
CA VAL A 77 -7.95 -7.10 -19.84
C VAL A 77 -6.55 -6.97 -20.47
N LEU A 78 -5.55 -7.67 -19.92
CA LEU A 78 -4.21 -7.66 -20.49
C LEU A 78 -4.17 -8.46 -21.81
N THR A 79 -3.40 -7.94 -22.76
CA THR A 79 -3.07 -8.63 -24.03
C THR A 79 -1.83 -9.52 -23.92
N THR A 80 -1.07 -9.37 -22.85
CA THR A 80 0.12 -10.18 -22.51
C THR A 80 -0.19 -11.05 -21.29
N PRO A 81 0.51 -12.19 -21.10
CA PRO A 81 0.32 -13.02 -19.91
C PRO A 81 0.51 -12.21 -18.63
N PHE A 82 -0.39 -12.41 -17.66
CA PHE A 82 -0.28 -11.81 -16.32
C PHE A 82 0.89 -12.44 -15.56
N VAL A 83 1.70 -11.62 -14.92
CA VAL A 83 2.78 -12.10 -14.05
C VAL A 83 2.23 -12.37 -12.65
N ALA A 84 2.08 -13.64 -12.31
CA ALA A 84 1.61 -14.07 -11.00
C ALA A 84 2.69 -13.83 -9.92
N ASN A 85 2.27 -13.50 -8.70
CA ASN A 85 3.16 -13.22 -7.58
C ASN A 85 2.73 -13.93 -6.31
N ASP A 86 3.72 -14.31 -5.52
CA ASP A 86 3.52 -14.95 -4.23
C ASP A 86 3.36 -13.89 -3.11
N LEU A 87 2.62 -14.27 -2.07
CA LEU A 87 2.55 -13.55 -0.81
C LEU A 87 2.70 -14.54 0.34
N LYS A 88 3.54 -14.18 1.30
CA LYS A 88 3.63 -14.90 2.56
C LYS A 88 3.66 -13.91 3.72
N LEU A 89 2.61 -13.95 4.55
CA LEU A 89 2.55 -13.32 5.85
C LEU A 89 2.19 -14.40 6.88
N ASP A 90 2.92 -14.46 7.96
CA ASP A 90 2.76 -15.44 9.03
C ASP A 90 3.04 -14.80 10.39
N ASP A 91 3.26 -15.60 11.42
CA ASP A 91 3.57 -15.03 12.74
C ASP A 91 4.93 -14.35 12.81
N ALA A 92 5.90 -14.74 11.97
CA ALA A 92 7.20 -14.10 11.90
C ALA A 92 7.19 -12.80 11.07
N THR A 93 6.41 -12.77 9.99
CA THR A 93 6.30 -11.60 9.10
C THR A 93 4.86 -11.19 8.97
N ARG A 94 4.49 -10.03 9.52
CA ARG A 94 3.14 -9.47 9.51
C ARG A 94 2.96 -8.32 8.54
N MET A 95 4.05 -7.68 8.16
CA MET A 95 4.02 -6.49 7.32
C MET A 95 5.08 -6.55 6.23
N LEU A 96 4.69 -6.15 5.03
CA LEU A 96 5.60 -5.93 3.91
C LEU A 96 5.65 -4.45 3.55
N ILE A 97 6.86 -3.87 3.59
CA ILE A 97 7.15 -2.58 2.97
C ILE A 97 7.43 -2.85 1.48
N ILE A 98 6.62 -2.26 0.62
CA ILE A 98 6.64 -2.52 -0.83
C ILE A 98 7.21 -1.31 -1.54
N THR A 99 8.40 -1.46 -2.14
CA THR A 99 9.07 -0.40 -2.90
C THR A 99 9.09 -0.72 -4.40
N GLY A 100 9.59 0.21 -5.20
CA GLY A 100 9.70 0.05 -6.65
C GLY A 100 9.00 1.16 -7.44
N PRO A 101 9.13 1.14 -8.79
CA PRO A 101 8.62 2.20 -9.65
C PRO A 101 7.09 2.27 -9.66
N ASN A 102 6.54 3.47 -9.98
CA ASN A 102 5.09 3.69 -10.00
C ASN A 102 4.33 2.76 -10.95
N MET A 103 4.87 2.46 -12.10
CA MET A 103 4.23 1.57 -13.07
C MET A 103 4.60 0.09 -12.85
N GLY A 104 5.37 -0.23 -11.81
CA GLY A 104 5.83 -1.60 -11.50
C GLY A 104 4.72 -2.57 -11.09
N GLY A 105 3.56 -2.06 -10.63
CA GLY A 105 2.41 -2.90 -10.24
C GLY A 105 2.19 -3.01 -8.73
N LYS A 106 2.76 -2.13 -7.89
CA LYS A 106 2.57 -2.12 -6.41
C LYS A 106 1.09 -2.19 -6.03
N SER A 107 0.29 -1.23 -6.51
CA SER A 107 -1.14 -1.16 -6.21
C SER A 107 -1.91 -2.35 -6.79
N THR A 108 -1.49 -2.91 -7.93
CA THR A 108 -2.08 -4.14 -8.50
C THR A 108 -1.84 -5.34 -7.60
N TYR A 109 -0.61 -5.52 -7.10
CA TYR A 109 -0.25 -6.59 -6.17
C TYR A 109 -1.05 -6.51 -4.85
N MET A 110 -1.21 -5.32 -4.30
CA MET A 110 -2.00 -5.10 -3.08
C MET A 110 -3.49 -5.40 -3.31
N ARG A 111 -4.07 -4.88 -4.40
CA ARG A 111 -5.48 -5.11 -4.74
C ARG A 111 -5.76 -6.57 -5.05
N GLN A 112 -4.86 -7.25 -5.75
CA GLN A 112 -4.92 -8.69 -6.00
C GLN A 112 -5.03 -9.46 -4.67
N THR A 113 -4.19 -9.15 -3.69
CA THR A 113 -4.23 -9.77 -2.37
C THR A 113 -5.58 -9.56 -1.69
N ALA A 114 -6.08 -8.32 -1.65
CA ALA A 114 -7.38 -8.01 -1.04
C ALA A 114 -8.53 -8.76 -1.73
N LEU A 115 -8.53 -8.83 -3.07
CA LEU A 115 -9.55 -9.55 -3.82
C LEU A 115 -9.50 -11.05 -3.59
N ILE A 116 -8.31 -11.66 -3.51
CA ILE A 116 -8.14 -13.08 -3.19
C ILE A 116 -8.71 -13.37 -1.80
N VAL A 117 -8.35 -12.55 -0.79
CA VAL A 117 -8.88 -12.70 0.58
C VAL A 117 -10.40 -12.51 0.61
N LEU A 118 -10.94 -11.51 -0.06
CA LEU A 118 -12.37 -11.27 -0.14
C LEU A 118 -13.11 -12.46 -0.78
N LEU A 119 -12.64 -12.93 -1.94
CA LEU A 119 -13.23 -14.07 -2.65
C LEU A 119 -13.23 -15.34 -1.77
N ALA A 120 -12.12 -15.62 -1.07
CA ALA A 120 -12.05 -16.74 -0.14
C ALA A 120 -13.11 -16.64 0.96
N HIS A 121 -13.30 -15.47 1.57
CA HIS A 121 -14.24 -15.26 2.68
C HIS A 121 -15.72 -15.30 2.27
N ILE A 122 -16.04 -15.04 1.01
CA ILE A 122 -17.42 -15.23 0.49
C ILE A 122 -17.69 -16.67 0.00
N GLY A 123 -16.75 -17.60 0.18
CA GLY A 123 -16.90 -18.99 -0.22
C GLY A 123 -16.55 -19.30 -1.68
N SER A 124 -15.96 -18.36 -2.41
CA SER A 124 -15.47 -18.57 -3.77
C SER A 124 -14.12 -19.28 -3.80
N PHE A 125 -13.81 -19.93 -4.91
CA PHE A 125 -12.45 -20.26 -5.28
C PHE A 125 -11.68 -18.98 -5.65
N VAL A 126 -10.35 -19.04 -5.64
CA VAL A 126 -9.47 -17.87 -5.75
C VAL A 126 -8.46 -17.99 -6.89
N PRO A 127 -8.05 -16.88 -7.52
CA PRO A 127 -7.06 -16.86 -8.61
C PRO A 127 -5.64 -17.00 -8.05
N ALA A 128 -5.30 -18.18 -7.55
CA ALA A 128 -3.99 -18.54 -7.05
C ALA A 128 -3.76 -20.04 -7.23
N ALA A 129 -2.52 -20.50 -7.36
CA ALA A 129 -2.21 -21.94 -7.43
C ALA A 129 -2.45 -22.62 -6.08
N ARG A 130 -2.10 -21.93 -4.99
CA ARG A 130 -2.38 -22.33 -3.60
C ARG A 130 -2.73 -21.12 -2.77
N CYS A 131 -3.69 -21.28 -1.87
CA CYS A 131 -4.11 -20.22 -0.96
C CYS A 131 -4.45 -20.82 0.41
N GLU A 132 -3.70 -20.40 1.45
CA GLU A 132 -3.99 -20.72 2.84
C GLU A 132 -4.12 -19.43 3.64
N LEU A 133 -5.23 -19.27 4.35
CA LEU A 133 -5.57 -18.04 5.04
C LEU A 133 -6.05 -18.34 6.46
N SER A 134 -5.62 -17.56 7.43
CA SER A 134 -6.36 -17.43 8.68
C SER A 134 -7.58 -16.53 8.47
N MET A 135 -8.56 -16.62 9.38
CA MET A 135 -9.76 -15.79 9.30
C MET A 135 -9.40 -14.30 9.46
N VAL A 136 -9.71 -13.52 8.44
CA VAL A 136 -9.55 -12.06 8.42
C VAL A 136 -10.86 -11.42 8.83
N ASP A 137 -10.82 -10.50 9.80
CA ASP A 137 -12.03 -9.85 10.32
C ASP A 137 -12.46 -8.65 9.48
N ARG A 138 -11.49 -7.90 8.93
CA ARG A 138 -11.73 -6.70 8.11
C ARG A 138 -10.63 -6.52 7.07
N ILE A 139 -10.99 -5.91 5.95
CA ILE A 139 -10.06 -5.44 4.93
C ILE A 139 -10.13 -3.92 4.92
N PHE A 140 -9.02 -3.27 5.25
CA PHE A 140 -8.88 -1.82 5.18
C PHE A 140 -8.03 -1.44 3.99
N THR A 141 -8.46 -0.43 3.25
CA THR A 141 -7.71 0.07 2.10
C THR A 141 -7.53 1.57 2.16
N ARG A 142 -6.31 2.02 1.97
CA ARG A 142 -5.96 3.38 1.64
C ARG A 142 -5.15 3.34 0.32
N ILE A 143 -5.86 3.31 -0.80
CA ILE A 143 -5.27 3.16 -2.13
C ILE A 143 -5.81 4.30 -3.02
N GLY A 144 -4.96 5.30 -3.29
CA GLY A 144 -5.24 6.44 -4.17
C GLY A 144 -6.59 7.12 -3.92
N SER A 145 -6.63 8.41 -3.66
CA SER A 145 -7.89 9.14 -3.62
C SER A 145 -8.16 9.77 -4.99
N SER A 146 -9.37 9.62 -5.51
CA SER A 146 -9.93 10.57 -6.43
C SER A 146 -10.24 11.87 -5.65
N ASP A 147 -9.93 13.01 -6.23
CA ASP A 147 -10.28 14.30 -5.66
C ASP A 147 -11.78 14.34 -5.36
N ASP A 148 -12.16 14.50 -4.10
CA ASP A 148 -13.53 14.85 -3.73
C ASP A 148 -13.75 16.36 -3.93
N LEU A 149 -13.74 16.77 -5.19
CA LEU A 149 -14.00 18.15 -5.59
C LEU A 149 -15.38 18.64 -5.16
N ALA A 150 -16.32 17.72 -4.98
CA ALA A 150 -17.69 18.04 -4.58
C ALA A 150 -17.81 18.32 -3.08
N GLY A 151 -16.99 17.73 -2.25
CA GLY A 151 -16.98 17.92 -0.79
C GLY A 151 -16.09 19.04 -0.29
N GLY A 152 -15.29 19.69 -1.15
CA GLY A 152 -14.37 20.78 -0.77
C GLY A 152 -13.27 20.36 0.23
N ARG A 153 -13.04 19.05 0.41
CA ARG A 153 -12.00 18.54 1.28
C ARG A 153 -10.68 18.40 0.50
N SER A 154 -9.58 18.82 1.14
CA SER A 154 -8.24 18.54 0.61
C SER A 154 -8.04 17.03 0.50
N THR A 155 -7.42 16.56 -0.59
CA THR A 155 -6.99 15.16 -0.77
C THR A 155 -6.24 14.63 0.42
N PHE A 156 -5.39 15.46 1.03
CA PHE A 156 -4.66 15.12 2.25
C PHE A 156 -5.59 14.89 3.47
N MET A 157 -6.66 15.69 3.64
CA MET A 157 -7.62 15.49 4.73
C MET A 157 -8.40 14.17 4.57
N VAL A 158 -8.78 13.82 3.34
CA VAL A 158 -9.43 12.53 3.04
C VAL A 158 -8.48 11.39 3.38
N GLU A 159 -7.23 11.48 2.92
CA GLU A 159 -6.18 10.52 3.22
C GLU A 159 -5.98 10.33 4.73
N MET A 160 -5.87 11.42 5.49
CA MET A 160 -5.68 11.33 6.94
C MET A 160 -6.92 10.80 7.66
N SER A 161 -8.12 11.08 7.16
CA SER A 161 -9.36 10.51 7.73
C SER A 161 -9.46 9.01 7.52
N GLU A 162 -9.06 8.51 6.34
CA GLU A 162 -8.99 7.07 6.04
C GLU A 162 -7.91 6.39 6.89
N THR A 163 -6.72 6.99 6.97
CA THR A 163 -5.61 6.50 7.81
C THR A 163 -6.02 6.44 9.29
N ALA A 164 -6.67 7.48 9.82
CA ALA A 164 -7.19 7.50 11.18
C ALA A 164 -8.22 6.39 11.43
N ASN A 165 -9.16 6.19 10.48
CA ASN A 165 -10.12 5.09 10.57
C ASN A 165 -9.45 3.72 10.63
N ILE A 166 -8.41 3.50 9.83
CA ILE A 166 -7.62 2.25 9.85
C ILE A 166 -6.95 2.06 11.21
N LEU A 167 -6.19 3.07 11.67
CA LEU A 167 -5.42 2.99 12.92
C LEU A 167 -6.30 2.80 14.17
N HIS A 168 -7.54 3.30 14.15
CA HIS A 168 -8.49 3.12 15.25
C HIS A 168 -9.23 1.79 15.24
N ASN A 169 -9.42 1.16 14.08
CA ASN A 169 -10.33 0.02 13.94
C ASN A 169 -9.66 -1.28 13.49
N ALA A 170 -8.39 -1.24 13.06
CA ALA A 170 -7.67 -2.44 12.68
C ALA A 170 -7.33 -3.30 13.92
N SER A 171 -7.30 -4.62 13.72
CA SER A 171 -6.90 -5.61 14.70
C SER A 171 -5.70 -6.44 14.18
N ASP A 172 -5.17 -7.34 14.98
CA ASP A 172 -4.14 -8.31 14.59
C ASP A 172 -4.61 -9.33 13.52
N ARG A 173 -5.93 -9.39 13.25
CA ARG A 173 -6.56 -10.20 12.22
C ARG A 173 -7.03 -9.41 11.01
N SER A 174 -6.81 -8.11 10.97
CA SER A 174 -7.19 -7.27 9.84
C SER A 174 -6.15 -7.34 8.73
N LEU A 175 -6.61 -7.27 7.47
CA LEU A 175 -5.76 -6.99 6.31
C LEU A 175 -5.78 -5.50 6.02
N VAL A 176 -4.61 -4.87 6.04
CA VAL A 176 -4.44 -3.42 5.83
C VAL A 176 -3.60 -3.18 4.58
N LEU A 177 -4.10 -2.34 3.69
CA LEU A 177 -3.45 -1.94 2.45
C LEU A 177 -3.24 -0.41 2.47
N MET A 178 -1.98 0.00 2.60
CA MET A 178 -1.58 1.41 2.63
C MET A 178 -0.76 1.74 1.39
N ASP A 179 -1.27 2.62 0.53
CA ASP A 179 -0.60 2.99 -0.72
C ASP A 179 -0.23 4.48 -0.70
N GLU A 180 1.08 4.75 -0.63
CA GLU A 180 1.68 6.10 -0.76
C GLU A 180 1.15 7.14 0.24
N VAL A 181 1.08 6.77 1.51
CA VAL A 181 0.65 7.67 2.59
C VAL A 181 1.63 8.83 2.76
N GLY A 182 1.08 10.04 2.95
CA GLY A 182 1.86 11.26 3.22
C GLY A 182 2.20 12.09 1.99
N ARG A 183 1.68 11.78 0.80
CA ARG A 183 1.99 12.53 -0.44
C ARG A 183 1.35 13.92 -0.51
N GLY A 184 0.28 14.15 0.22
CA GLY A 184 -0.53 15.39 0.13
C GLY A 184 0.00 16.56 0.95
N THR A 185 1.19 16.47 1.56
CA THR A 185 1.79 17.48 2.43
C THR A 185 3.28 17.67 2.14
N SER A 186 4.00 18.40 3.01
CA SER A 186 5.45 18.54 2.88
C SER A 186 6.15 17.20 3.02
N THR A 187 7.31 17.01 2.38
CA THR A 187 8.02 15.73 2.36
C THR A 187 8.30 15.19 3.76
N PHE A 188 8.77 16.04 4.67
CA PHE A 188 9.10 15.64 6.04
C PHE A 188 7.86 15.29 6.88
N ASP A 189 6.78 16.09 6.78
CA ASP A 189 5.54 15.79 7.47
C ASP A 189 4.94 14.47 6.96
N GLY A 190 4.95 14.28 5.64
CA GLY A 190 4.47 13.07 5.01
C GLY A 190 5.25 11.83 5.42
N LEU A 191 6.59 11.91 5.39
CA LEU A 191 7.47 10.83 5.86
C LEU A 191 7.23 10.50 7.33
N SER A 192 7.16 11.51 8.20
CA SER A 192 6.96 11.32 9.63
C SER A 192 5.62 10.63 9.94
N LEU A 193 4.55 11.03 9.25
CA LEU A 193 3.23 10.42 9.39
C LEU A 193 3.20 8.98 8.86
N ALA A 194 3.81 8.74 7.70
CA ALA A 194 3.89 7.40 7.10
C ALA A 194 4.69 6.45 8.01
N TRP A 195 5.81 6.94 8.57
CA TRP A 195 6.64 6.18 9.51
C TRP A 195 5.87 5.79 10.77
N ALA A 196 5.26 6.77 11.45
CA ALA A 196 4.49 6.53 12.67
C ALA A 196 3.28 5.60 12.43
N ALA A 197 2.60 5.73 11.28
CA ALA A 197 1.51 4.83 10.88
C ALA A 197 2.03 3.40 10.64
N ALA A 198 3.19 3.24 10.00
CA ALA A 198 3.80 1.93 9.76
C ALA A 198 4.22 1.26 11.09
N GLU A 199 4.85 1.99 12.01
CA GLU A 199 5.21 1.50 13.34
C GLU A 199 3.98 1.06 14.15
N GLN A 200 2.91 1.85 14.11
CA GLN A 200 1.67 1.52 14.81
C GLN A 200 1.05 0.23 14.25
N LEU A 201 0.98 0.06 12.93
CA LEU A 201 0.45 -1.15 12.30
C LEU A 201 1.34 -2.38 12.56
N ALA A 202 2.66 -2.21 12.56
CA ALA A 202 3.62 -3.26 12.93
C ALA A 202 3.44 -3.70 14.38
N SER A 203 3.29 -2.74 15.31
CA SER A 203 3.03 -3.01 16.73
C SER A 203 1.70 -3.73 16.96
N LEU A 204 0.67 -3.38 16.19
CA LEU A 204 -0.65 -4.04 16.19
C LEU A 204 -0.59 -5.45 15.62
N ARG A 205 0.46 -5.78 14.86
CA ARG A 205 0.63 -7.06 14.16
C ARG A 205 -0.49 -7.37 13.14
N ALA A 206 -1.13 -6.33 12.58
CA ALA A 206 -2.07 -6.49 11.47
C ALA A 206 -1.35 -7.01 10.22
N TYR A 207 -2.02 -7.84 9.41
CA TYR A 207 -1.50 -8.19 8.09
C TYR A 207 -1.44 -6.95 7.22
N THR A 208 -0.26 -6.43 6.94
CA THR A 208 -0.11 -5.12 6.31
C THR A 208 0.72 -5.18 5.04
N LEU A 209 0.19 -4.63 3.96
CA LEU A 209 0.92 -4.31 2.74
C LEU A 209 1.05 -2.78 2.66
N PHE A 210 2.27 -2.28 2.81
CA PHE A 210 2.56 -0.85 2.86
C PHE A 210 3.43 -0.45 1.67
N ALA A 211 2.81 0.08 0.62
CA ALA A 211 3.53 0.60 -0.54
C ALA A 211 3.95 2.04 -0.30
N THR A 212 5.20 2.34 -0.58
CA THR A 212 5.77 3.67 -0.33
C THR A 212 6.83 4.07 -1.35
N HIS A 213 7.03 5.37 -1.50
CA HIS A 213 8.18 5.96 -2.18
C HIS A 213 9.24 6.48 -1.20
N TYR A 214 8.94 6.46 0.08
CA TYR A 214 9.90 6.83 1.11
C TYR A 214 10.85 5.65 1.36
N PHE A 215 12.07 5.75 0.82
CA PHE A 215 13.10 4.73 1.01
C PHE A 215 13.52 4.59 2.46
N GLU A 216 13.39 5.66 3.22
CA GLU A 216 13.69 5.71 4.65
C GLU A 216 12.89 4.66 5.44
N LEU A 217 11.67 4.32 5.02
CA LEU A 217 10.90 3.26 5.66
C LEU A 217 11.50 1.86 5.48
N THR A 218 12.42 1.68 4.53
CA THR A 218 13.05 0.36 4.30
C THR A 218 13.98 -0.08 5.44
N VAL A 219 14.33 0.81 6.36
CA VAL A 219 15.10 0.46 7.57
C VAL A 219 14.19 -0.05 8.71
N LEU A 220 12.86 0.07 8.58
CA LEU A 220 11.91 -0.36 9.62
C LEU A 220 12.09 -1.82 10.07
N PRO A 221 12.44 -2.80 9.21
CA PRO A 221 12.74 -4.17 9.63
C PRO A 221 13.88 -4.31 10.64
N GLU A 222 14.80 -3.35 10.72
CA GLU A 222 15.91 -3.37 11.69
C GLU A 222 15.41 -3.19 13.14
N SER A 223 14.32 -2.42 13.31
CA SER A 223 13.70 -2.15 14.62
C SER A 223 12.42 -2.95 14.87
N GLN A 224 11.78 -3.49 13.82
CA GLN A 224 10.49 -4.20 13.87
C GLN A 224 10.65 -5.59 13.24
N PRO A 225 10.88 -6.65 14.03
CA PRO A 225 11.18 -8.00 13.49
C PRO A 225 10.07 -8.61 12.63
N ALA A 226 8.81 -8.17 12.83
CA ALA A 226 7.67 -8.67 12.05
C ALA A 226 7.45 -7.93 10.72
N VAL A 227 8.38 -7.05 10.32
CA VAL A 227 8.35 -6.30 9.07
C VAL A 227 9.42 -6.83 8.13
N ALA A 228 9.11 -6.94 6.84
CA ALA A 228 10.06 -7.29 5.80
C ALA A 228 9.93 -6.34 4.60
N ASN A 229 11.01 -6.19 3.85
CA ASN A 229 11.02 -5.43 2.60
C ASN A 229 10.80 -6.35 1.42
N VAL A 230 10.00 -5.87 0.46
CA VAL A 230 9.89 -6.45 -0.88
C VAL A 230 9.88 -5.32 -1.91
N HIS A 231 10.25 -5.65 -3.14
CA HIS A 231 10.19 -4.67 -4.22
C HIS A 231 9.67 -5.28 -5.51
N LEU A 232 9.05 -4.44 -6.33
CA LEU A 232 8.71 -4.81 -7.69
C LEU A 232 9.89 -4.53 -8.62
N ASN A 233 10.29 -5.58 -9.33
CA ASN A 233 11.48 -5.54 -10.17
C ASN A 233 11.23 -4.78 -11.48
N ALA A 234 12.21 -3.96 -11.87
CA ALA A 234 12.30 -3.35 -13.17
C ALA A 234 13.76 -3.41 -13.63
N THR A 235 13.98 -3.51 -14.93
CA THR A 235 15.32 -3.52 -15.51
C THR A 235 15.43 -2.44 -16.57
N GLU A 236 16.60 -1.87 -16.73
CA GLU A 236 16.89 -0.94 -17.81
C GLU A 236 17.55 -1.71 -18.96
N HIS A 237 16.97 -1.60 -20.15
CA HIS A 237 17.49 -2.19 -21.37
C HIS A 237 17.45 -1.16 -22.51
N ASN A 238 18.60 -0.84 -23.10
CA ASN A 238 18.74 0.15 -24.18
C ASN A 238 18.06 1.49 -23.85
N GLU A 239 18.39 2.08 -22.69
CA GLU A 239 17.82 3.33 -22.17
C GLU A 239 16.29 3.32 -21.98
N ARG A 240 15.68 2.15 -21.98
CA ARG A 240 14.26 1.95 -21.71
C ARG A 240 14.08 1.11 -20.46
N ILE A 241 13.13 1.52 -19.61
CA ILE A 241 12.73 0.71 -18.46
C ILE A 241 11.76 -0.38 -18.89
N VAL A 242 12.02 -1.60 -18.46
CA VAL A 242 11.13 -2.75 -18.63
C VAL A 242 10.66 -3.17 -17.24
N PHE A 243 9.36 -3.09 -17.00
CA PHE A 243 8.74 -3.54 -15.77
C PHE A 243 8.52 -5.05 -15.85
N LEU A 244 9.15 -5.79 -14.93
CA LEU A 244 9.04 -7.25 -14.89
C LEU A 244 7.84 -7.72 -14.06
N HIS A 245 7.24 -6.84 -13.27
CA HIS A 245 6.07 -7.09 -12.42
C HIS A 245 6.26 -8.23 -11.40
N HIS A 246 7.48 -8.69 -11.18
CA HIS A 246 7.81 -9.67 -10.16
C HIS A 246 8.10 -9.00 -8.82
N VAL A 247 7.52 -9.56 -7.75
CA VAL A 247 7.82 -9.18 -6.37
C VAL A 247 9.00 -9.99 -5.89
N LEU A 248 10.06 -9.31 -5.45
CA LEU A 248 11.30 -9.91 -4.95
C LEU A 248 11.58 -9.45 -3.52
N PRO A 249 12.26 -10.28 -2.70
CA PRO A 249 12.69 -9.89 -1.35
C PRO A 249 13.67 -8.71 -1.36
N GLY A 250 13.65 -7.94 -0.28
CA GLY A 250 14.52 -6.78 -0.07
C GLY A 250 13.95 -5.48 -0.64
N PRO A 251 14.57 -4.32 -0.32
CA PRO A 251 14.18 -3.02 -0.85
C PRO A 251 14.60 -2.88 -2.32
N ALA A 252 13.96 -1.96 -3.06
CA ALA A 252 14.40 -1.61 -4.42
C ALA A 252 15.79 -0.95 -4.36
N SER A 253 16.66 -1.28 -5.32
CA SER A 253 18.02 -0.75 -5.38
C SER A 253 18.12 0.70 -5.84
N GLN A 254 17.10 1.20 -6.55
CA GLN A 254 17.07 2.57 -7.10
C GLN A 254 15.64 3.02 -7.42
N SER A 255 15.46 4.35 -7.54
CA SER A 255 14.24 4.93 -8.07
C SER A 255 14.33 5.05 -9.59
N TYR A 256 13.26 4.70 -10.29
CA TYR A 256 13.19 4.78 -11.76
C TYR A 256 12.44 6.04 -12.25
N GLY A 257 12.25 7.05 -11.40
CA GLY A 257 11.45 8.24 -11.71
C GLY A 257 11.90 8.97 -12.98
N LEU A 258 13.20 9.16 -13.18
CA LEU A 258 13.74 9.82 -14.38
C LEU A 258 13.59 8.95 -15.63
N ALA A 259 13.73 7.63 -15.52
CA ALA A 259 13.50 6.71 -16.62
C ALA A 259 12.02 6.67 -17.04
N VAL A 260 11.10 6.71 -16.09
CA VAL A 260 9.65 6.84 -16.36
C VAL A 260 9.32 8.19 -17.00
N ALA A 261 9.93 9.29 -16.52
CA ALA A 261 9.74 10.61 -17.13
C ALA A 261 10.23 10.66 -18.59
N GLN A 262 11.35 10.03 -18.89
CA GLN A 262 11.88 9.87 -20.25
C GLN A 262 10.92 9.05 -21.12
N LEU A 263 10.37 7.96 -20.60
CA LEU A 263 9.38 7.12 -21.30
C LEU A 263 8.09 7.89 -21.58
N ALA A 264 7.68 8.79 -20.68
CA ALA A 264 6.52 9.68 -20.83
C ALA A 264 6.74 10.82 -21.85
N GLY A 265 7.95 10.96 -22.41
CA GLY A 265 8.26 11.96 -23.42
C GLY A 265 8.78 13.28 -22.88
N VAL A 266 9.24 13.35 -21.63
CA VAL A 266 9.92 14.57 -21.12
C VAL A 266 11.17 14.83 -21.96
N PRO A 267 11.42 16.09 -22.43
CA PRO A 267 12.53 16.41 -23.30
C PRO A 267 13.89 16.01 -22.74
N GLY A 268 14.74 15.39 -23.59
CA GLY A 268 16.06 14.88 -23.20
C GLY A 268 16.95 15.88 -22.42
N PRO A 269 17.03 17.16 -22.80
CA PRO A 269 17.78 18.14 -22.03
C PRO A 269 17.29 18.34 -20.57
N VAL A 270 15.98 18.20 -20.34
CA VAL A 270 15.38 18.27 -18.99
C VAL A 270 15.78 17.05 -18.18
N ILE A 271 15.72 15.85 -18.77
CA ILE A 271 16.14 14.59 -18.12
C ILE A 271 17.63 14.65 -17.74
N LEU A 272 18.48 15.16 -18.64
CA LEU A 272 19.92 15.30 -18.38
C LEU A 272 20.18 16.21 -17.16
N ARG A 273 19.54 17.36 -17.11
CA ARG A 273 19.66 18.27 -15.96
C ARG A 273 19.08 17.66 -14.67
N ALA A 274 17.97 16.93 -14.78
CA ALA A 274 17.39 16.25 -13.64
C ALA A 274 18.34 15.16 -13.06
N ARG A 275 19.07 14.43 -13.91
CA ARG A 275 20.13 13.48 -13.48
C ARG A 275 21.27 14.20 -12.76
N GLU A 276 21.71 15.37 -13.26
CA GLU A 276 22.74 16.18 -12.61
C GLU A 276 22.29 16.67 -11.21
N HIS A 277 21.03 17.11 -11.11
CA HIS A 277 20.48 17.53 -9.81
C HIS A 277 20.34 16.34 -8.84
N LEU A 278 19.87 15.18 -9.33
CA LEU A 278 19.75 13.98 -8.51
C LEU A 278 21.11 13.57 -7.94
N ALA A 279 22.15 13.51 -8.79
CA ALA A 279 23.50 13.18 -8.36
C ALA A 279 24.04 14.16 -7.30
N ARG A 280 23.73 15.46 -7.40
CA ARG A 280 24.10 16.43 -6.37
C ARG A 280 23.34 16.20 -5.05
N LEU A 281 22.04 15.95 -5.14
CA LEU A 281 21.23 15.67 -3.96
C LEU A 281 21.71 14.41 -3.25
N GLU A 282 22.00 13.33 -3.98
CA GLU A 282 22.54 12.09 -3.45
C GLU A 282 23.91 12.28 -2.79
N THR A 283 24.80 13.10 -3.37
CA THR A 283 26.11 13.40 -2.77
C THR A 283 26.06 14.30 -1.55
N THR A 284 25.05 15.17 -1.47
CA THR A 284 24.86 16.09 -0.32
C THR A 284 24.24 15.36 0.88
N SER A 285 23.62 14.22 0.64
CA SER A 285 22.87 13.42 1.64
C SER A 285 23.68 12.29 2.28
N LEU A 286 25.01 12.17 2.03
CA LEU A 286 25.84 11.17 2.67
C LEU A 286 26.12 11.54 4.13
N PRO A 287 25.74 10.73 5.13
CA PRO A 287 26.14 10.95 6.51
C PRO A 287 27.64 10.71 6.67
N HIS A 288 28.32 11.61 7.33
CA HIS A 288 29.79 11.56 7.52
C HIS A 288 30.23 10.67 8.68
N ASP A 289 29.32 9.87 9.30
CA ASP A 289 29.67 9.02 10.45
C ASP A 289 29.03 7.63 10.37
N LEU A 290 29.69 6.72 9.64
CA LEU A 290 29.58 5.28 9.89
C LEU A 290 30.95 4.74 10.31
N PRO A 291 31.05 3.89 11.37
CA PRO A 291 32.31 3.29 11.77
C PRO A 291 32.85 2.38 10.64
N PRO A 292 34.20 2.20 10.55
CA PRO A 292 34.81 1.49 9.46
C PRO A 292 34.37 0.04 9.41
N GLN A 293 33.73 -0.36 8.31
CA GLN A 293 33.38 -1.75 8.02
C GLN A 293 34.63 -2.58 7.74
N ALA A 294 34.63 -3.82 8.23
CA ALA A 294 35.70 -4.79 8.01
C ALA A 294 35.87 -5.11 6.51
N PRO A 295 37.12 -5.35 6.03
CA PRO A 295 37.39 -5.56 4.62
C PRO A 295 36.87 -6.92 4.16
N GLY A 296 35.94 -6.98 3.22
CA GLY A 296 35.57 -8.23 2.56
C GLY A 296 34.19 -8.38 1.93
N GLN A 297 33.32 -7.37 1.90
CA GLN A 297 32.08 -7.48 1.15
C GLN A 297 31.92 -6.36 0.10
N PRO A 298 31.51 -6.68 -1.16
CA PRO A 298 31.24 -5.64 -2.14
C PRO A 298 30.02 -4.82 -1.68
N ALA A 299 30.22 -3.51 -1.50
CA ALA A 299 29.18 -2.58 -1.10
C ALA A 299 28.10 -2.50 -2.17
N ALA A 300 26.86 -2.88 -1.83
CA ALA A 300 25.71 -2.44 -2.58
C ALA A 300 25.60 -0.90 -2.45
N PRO A 301 25.26 -0.15 -3.51
CA PRO A 301 25.10 1.29 -3.41
C PRO A 301 23.91 1.60 -2.49
N MET A 302 24.22 2.06 -1.26
CA MET A 302 23.21 2.59 -0.35
C MET A 302 22.78 3.96 -0.86
N GLN A 303 21.50 4.12 -1.12
CA GLN A 303 20.91 5.44 -1.35
C GLN A 303 20.90 6.20 -0.02
N SER A 304 21.65 7.28 0.05
CA SER A 304 21.88 8.04 1.27
C SER A 304 20.73 8.99 1.58
N ASP A 305 20.59 9.26 2.85
CA ASP A 305 19.59 10.17 3.42
C ASP A 305 19.64 11.56 2.75
N LEU A 306 18.57 11.93 2.04
CA LEU A 306 18.47 13.19 1.28
C LEU A 306 18.37 14.42 2.18
N PHE A 307 18.40 14.26 3.52
CA PHE A 307 17.96 15.27 4.47
C PHE A 307 18.86 15.48 5.69
N ALA A 308 20.12 15.05 5.63
CA ALA A 308 21.08 15.44 6.67
C ALA A 308 21.26 16.98 6.61
N SER A 309 20.66 17.68 7.54
CA SER A 309 20.91 19.10 7.71
C SER A 309 22.37 19.31 8.03
N LEU A 310 23.09 20.07 7.19
CA LEU A 310 24.45 20.51 7.49
C LEU A 310 24.49 21.15 8.88
N PRO A 311 25.37 20.75 9.77
CA PRO A 311 25.50 21.41 11.06
C PRO A 311 25.75 22.89 10.82
N HIS A 312 25.00 23.73 11.52
CA HIS A 312 25.14 25.18 11.39
C HIS A 312 26.58 25.57 11.74
N PRO A 313 27.27 26.41 10.96
CA PRO A 313 28.69 26.76 11.18
C PRO A 313 29.01 27.19 12.63
N VAL A 314 28.04 27.75 13.32
CA VAL A 314 28.15 28.11 14.75
C VAL A 314 28.30 26.87 15.65
N LEU A 315 27.72 25.72 15.29
CA LEU A 315 27.86 24.48 16.06
C LEU A 315 29.27 23.89 15.94
N GLU A 316 29.89 23.97 14.76
CA GLU A 316 31.29 23.55 14.56
C GLU A 316 32.25 24.44 15.34
N GLU A 317 32.05 25.76 15.34
CA GLU A 317 32.83 26.69 16.15
C GLU A 317 32.64 26.46 17.64
N LEU A 318 31.43 26.13 18.09
CA LEU A 318 31.12 25.85 19.50
C LEU A 318 31.85 24.60 20.00
N GLN A 319 31.99 23.53 19.16
CA GLN A 319 32.71 22.30 19.50
C GLN A 319 34.22 22.51 19.66
N LEU A 320 34.77 23.53 19.03
CA LEU A 320 36.20 23.86 19.11
C LEU A 320 36.59 24.77 20.26
N VAL A 321 35.59 25.28 20.99
CA VAL A 321 35.81 26.20 22.11
C VAL A 321 35.92 25.42 23.43
N ASP A 322 37.06 25.59 24.10
CA ASP A 322 37.23 25.10 25.48
C ASP A 322 36.71 26.16 26.47
N PRO A 323 35.63 25.85 27.24
CA PRO A 323 35.05 26.78 28.20
C PRO A 323 35.97 27.22 29.33
N ASP A 324 36.95 26.35 29.69
CA ASP A 324 37.85 26.61 30.82
C ASP A 324 38.98 27.59 30.43
N ASP A 325 39.26 27.75 29.12
CA ASP A 325 40.24 28.70 28.60
C ASP A 325 39.62 30.07 28.21
N LEU A 326 38.32 30.26 28.42
CA LEU A 326 37.62 31.49 28.01
C LEU A 326 37.51 32.50 29.19
N SER A 327 38.01 33.71 28.98
CA SER A 327 37.66 34.81 29.87
C SER A 327 36.17 35.22 29.68
N PRO A 328 35.49 35.72 30.74
CA PRO A 328 34.08 36.12 30.66
C PRO A 328 33.80 37.16 29.56
N ARG A 329 34.73 38.02 29.25
CA ARG A 329 34.61 39.00 28.17
C ARG A 329 34.66 38.37 26.80
N LYS A 330 35.54 37.39 26.62
CA LYS A 330 35.71 36.71 25.33
C LYS A 330 34.53 35.76 25.07
N ALA A 331 33.95 35.14 26.10
CA ALA A 331 32.72 34.36 26.00
C ALA A 331 31.54 35.20 25.55
N LEU A 332 31.40 36.41 26.08
CA LEU A 332 30.35 37.36 25.70
C LEU A 332 30.51 37.84 24.23
N GLU A 333 31.72 38.14 23.81
CA GLU A 333 32.04 38.51 22.43
C GLU A 333 31.70 37.40 21.42
N LEU A 334 32.00 36.14 21.74
CA LEU A 334 31.64 34.96 20.94
C LEU A 334 30.11 34.78 20.86
N LEU A 335 29.40 34.93 21.97
CA LEU A 335 27.93 34.85 22.00
C LEU A 335 27.28 35.92 21.10
N TYR A 336 27.76 37.13 21.09
CA TYR A 336 27.28 38.18 20.22
C TYR A 336 27.60 37.88 18.75
N ALA A 337 28.79 37.39 18.45
CA ALA A 337 29.18 37.01 17.09
C ALA A 337 28.33 35.87 16.54
N TRP A 338 28.04 34.83 17.36
CA TRP A 338 27.19 33.70 16.99
C TRP A 338 25.74 34.14 16.82
N LYS A 339 25.21 34.97 17.73
CA LYS A 339 23.83 35.49 17.66
C LYS A 339 23.59 36.35 16.39
N ALA A 340 24.60 36.99 15.85
CA ALA A 340 24.51 37.78 14.62
C ALA A 340 24.53 36.90 13.34
N ARG A 341 24.85 35.60 13.45
CA ARG A 341 24.99 34.63 12.34
C ARG A 341 23.91 33.56 12.35
N VAL A 342 23.10 33.51 13.38
CA VAL A 342 21.87 32.68 13.53
C VAL A 342 20.67 33.58 13.25
#